data_61999b6ccfa6dddab6bd11423e785833
#
_entry.id   61999b6ccfa6dddab6bd11423e785833
#
_cell.length_a   1.000
_cell.length_b   1.000
_cell.length_c   1.000
_cell.angle_alpha   90.00
_cell.angle_beta   90.00
_cell.angle_gamma   90.00
#
_symmetry.space_group_name_H-M   'P 1'
#
loop_
_entity.id
_entity.type
_entity.pdbx_description
1 polymer ?
#
loop_
_entity_poly.entity_id
_entity_poly.type
_entity_poly.pdbx_seq_one_letter_code
_entity_poly.pdbx_strand_id
1 'polypeptide(L)'
;MDQDEAVSSWHLEADRAAFPPPAELPERVDAVVIGGGVMGAAVCYWLARAGLDVLLAEARRLAWGASGRNAGLALAGRDPLEDVALLRQVLGEERLDVGYAQPGHLALASSPAIWERICAEVARRPPDLPALHALDRPACEDLLGRRIAPRFYGGRWLTSGGMLHPVRFVYGLAAAAQRRGARIAPETPVRAILRPRFGELSVETGRGRVRARAVVCACGAAVPDLLPELAQVFSPIRGQVLATEPLPPLFAMGMAVDWGTVYWRQAADGTVVLGGYRGLDPAAETGRAERLNPRIQEALGAFLPEAFPGFPPFRVARRWAGIMDETEDGRPLIGPVPGSPGCWALAGFGGHGMPPALGAGKALADAIVGGVRPAALDRCDPARFLQGARIEGA
;
A
#
# COMPACT_ATOMS: atom_id res chain seq x y z
N MET A 1 -13.20 -4.80 22.43
CA MET A 1 -13.13 -3.77 21.38
C MET A 1 -14.03 -4.25 20.26
N ASP A 2 -15.09 -3.53 20.02
CA ASP A 2 -16.07 -3.88 19.00
C ASP A 2 -15.36 -3.94 17.63
N GLN A 3 -15.64 -4.95 16.81
CA GLN A 3 -14.98 -5.11 15.49
C GLN A 3 -15.18 -3.90 14.57
N ASP A 4 -16.20 -3.07 14.85
CA ASP A 4 -16.48 -1.85 14.11
C ASP A 4 -15.59 -0.65 14.50
N GLU A 5 -14.95 -0.63 15.67
CA GLU A 5 -14.04 0.46 16.07
C GLU A 5 -12.69 0.43 15.32
N ALA A 6 -12.27 -0.72 14.80
CA ALA A 6 -11.00 -0.88 14.09
C ALA A 6 -11.09 -0.61 12.58
N VAL A 7 -12.27 -0.26 12.06
CA VAL A 7 -12.54 -0.06 10.62
C VAL A 7 -12.19 1.36 10.21
N SER A 8 -11.44 1.53 9.12
CA SER A 8 -11.17 2.87 8.55
C SER A 8 -12.43 3.51 7.97
N SER A 9 -12.45 4.84 7.83
CA SER A 9 -13.54 5.55 7.14
C SER A 9 -13.81 5.01 5.73
N TRP A 10 -12.76 4.63 5.01
CA TRP A 10 -12.85 4.08 3.65
C TRP A 10 -13.68 2.80 3.53
N HIS A 11 -13.66 1.95 4.57
CA HIS A 11 -14.45 0.71 4.57
C HIS A 11 -15.95 0.95 4.78
N LEU A 12 -16.33 2.09 5.35
CA LEU A 12 -17.75 2.43 5.54
C LEU A 12 -18.42 2.80 4.21
N GLU A 13 -17.64 3.33 3.27
CA GLU A 13 -18.10 3.71 1.94
C GLU A 13 -18.10 2.56 0.93
N ALA A 14 -17.48 1.41 1.28
CA ALA A 14 -17.37 0.27 0.38
C ALA A 14 -18.54 -0.70 0.55
N ASP A 15 -19.08 -1.18 -0.56
CA ASP A 15 -20.09 -2.23 -0.54
C ASP A 15 -19.49 -3.55 -0.03
N ARG A 16 -19.89 -3.94 1.17
CA ARG A 16 -19.44 -5.19 1.81
C ARG A 16 -19.90 -6.44 1.07
N ALA A 17 -20.96 -6.35 0.29
CA ALA A 17 -21.55 -7.47 -0.45
C ALA A 17 -20.97 -7.63 -1.87
N ALA A 18 -20.09 -6.70 -2.31
CA ALA A 18 -19.55 -6.71 -3.67
C ALA A 18 -18.81 -8.01 -4.04
N PHE A 19 -18.22 -8.68 -3.04
CA PHE A 19 -17.53 -9.96 -3.22
C PHE A 19 -18.01 -10.95 -2.16
N PRO A 20 -19.09 -11.71 -2.42
CA PRO A 20 -19.51 -12.76 -1.51
C PRO A 20 -18.50 -13.91 -1.54
N PRO A 21 -18.28 -14.61 -0.41
CA PRO A 21 -17.48 -15.82 -0.39
C PRO A 21 -18.05 -16.85 -1.40
N PRO A 22 -17.23 -17.47 -2.25
CA PRO A 22 -17.69 -18.46 -3.21
C PRO A 22 -18.30 -19.70 -2.49
N ALA A 23 -19.28 -20.33 -3.07
CA ALA A 23 -19.88 -21.55 -2.49
C ALA A 23 -18.82 -22.65 -2.35
N GLU A 24 -18.02 -22.85 -3.40
CA GLU A 24 -16.95 -23.84 -3.47
C GLU A 24 -15.69 -23.22 -4.06
N LEU A 25 -14.54 -23.76 -3.68
CA LEU A 25 -13.27 -23.42 -4.29
C LEU A 25 -12.98 -24.35 -5.47
N PRO A 26 -12.25 -23.90 -6.49
CA PRO A 26 -11.80 -24.76 -7.57
C PRO A 26 -10.79 -25.79 -7.03
N GLU A 27 -10.81 -27.01 -7.58
CA GLU A 27 -9.79 -28.01 -7.24
C GLU A 27 -8.40 -27.59 -7.73
N ARG A 28 -8.35 -26.87 -8.85
CA ARG A 28 -7.12 -26.48 -9.54
C ARG A 28 -7.29 -25.15 -10.26
N VAL A 29 -6.20 -24.36 -10.26
CA VAL A 29 -6.04 -23.11 -11.03
C VAL A 29 -4.61 -23.01 -11.56
N ASP A 30 -4.32 -22.06 -12.44
CA ASP A 30 -2.94 -21.76 -12.86
C ASP A 30 -2.17 -21.04 -11.74
N ALA A 31 -2.81 -20.09 -11.08
CA ALA A 31 -2.20 -19.33 -10.00
C ALA A 31 -3.15 -19.08 -8.83
N VAL A 32 -2.61 -19.18 -7.60
CA VAL A 32 -3.28 -18.70 -6.38
C VAL A 32 -2.56 -17.43 -5.92
N VAL A 33 -3.33 -16.35 -5.74
CA VAL A 33 -2.86 -15.10 -5.12
C VAL A 33 -3.38 -15.07 -3.69
N ILE A 34 -2.49 -14.95 -2.71
CA ILE A 34 -2.82 -14.94 -1.28
C ILE A 34 -2.72 -13.51 -0.76
N GLY A 35 -3.85 -12.95 -0.34
CA GLY A 35 -4.00 -11.59 0.16
C GLY A 35 -4.77 -10.68 -0.79
N GLY A 36 -5.88 -10.12 -0.30
CA GLY A 36 -6.79 -9.21 -1.03
C GLY A 36 -6.48 -7.74 -0.82
N GLY A 37 -5.21 -7.39 -0.58
CA GLY A 37 -4.73 -6.01 -0.58
C GLY A 37 -4.48 -5.47 -1.99
N VAL A 38 -3.96 -4.24 -2.11
CA VAL A 38 -3.70 -3.61 -3.41
C VAL A 38 -2.73 -4.41 -4.28
N MET A 39 -1.71 -5.03 -3.66
CA MET A 39 -0.74 -5.85 -4.37
C MET A 39 -1.36 -7.12 -4.92
N GLY A 40 -2.13 -7.85 -4.10
CA GLY A 40 -2.82 -9.06 -4.54
C GLY A 40 -3.87 -8.76 -5.60
N ALA A 41 -4.66 -7.70 -5.45
CA ALA A 41 -5.64 -7.29 -6.46
C ALA A 41 -4.95 -6.90 -7.79
N ALA A 42 -3.82 -6.18 -7.73
CA ALA A 42 -3.07 -5.79 -8.93
C ALA A 42 -2.47 -7.00 -9.66
N VAL A 43 -1.77 -7.90 -8.96
CA VAL A 43 -1.19 -9.08 -9.62
C VAL A 43 -2.27 -10.04 -10.13
N CYS A 44 -3.37 -10.20 -9.38
CA CYS A 44 -4.54 -11.00 -9.82
C CYS A 44 -5.13 -10.44 -11.13
N TYR A 45 -5.30 -9.12 -11.21
CA TYR A 45 -5.76 -8.43 -12.42
C TYR A 45 -4.85 -8.71 -13.62
N TRP A 46 -3.54 -8.60 -13.46
CA TRP A 46 -2.60 -8.80 -14.57
C TRP A 46 -2.49 -10.26 -15.00
N LEU A 47 -2.50 -11.21 -14.06
CA LEU A 47 -2.52 -12.65 -14.38
C LEU A 47 -3.81 -13.03 -15.12
N ALA A 48 -4.98 -12.56 -14.65
CA ALA A 48 -6.25 -12.80 -15.33
C ALA A 48 -6.29 -12.11 -16.71
N ARG A 49 -5.74 -10.90 -16.84
CA ARG A 49 -5.60 -10.21 -18.13
C ARG A 49 -4.70 -10.98 -19.11
N ALA A 50 -3.73 -11.72 -18.61
CA ALA A 50 -2.87 -12.60 -19.41
C ALA A 50 -3.54 -13.95 -19.73
N GLY A 51 -4.78 -14.20 -19.31
CA GLY A 51 -5.56 -15.39 -19.63
C GLY A 51 -5.36 -16.57 -18.69
N LEU A 52 -4.70 -16.39 -17.54
CA LEU A 52 -4.55 -17.44 -16.54
C LEU A 52 -5.84 -17.62 -15.75
N ASP A 53 -6.12 -18.88 -15.35
CA ASP A 53 -7.12 -19.20 -14.33
C ASP A 53 -6.54 -18.86 -12.95
N VAL A 54 -7.12 -17.86 -12.26
CA VAL A 54 -6.59 -17.28 -11.02
C VAL A 54 -7.61 -17.35 -9.90
N LEU A 55 -7.16 -17.79 -8.73
CA LEU A 55 -7.88 -17.63 -7.47
C LEU A 55 -7.17 -16.59 -6.59
N LEU A 56 -7.87 -15.52 -6.18
CA LEU A 56 -7.44 -14.63 -5.13
C LEU A 56 -8.10 -15.06 -3.82
N ALA A 57 -7.31 -15.51 -2.84
CA ALA A 57 -7.78 -15.91 -1.52
C ALA A 57 -7.42 -14.83 -0.49
N GLU A 58 -8.42 -14.30 0.21
CA GLU A 58 -8.27 -13.30 1.27
C GLU A 58 -8.86 -13.83 2.59
N ALA A 59 -8.10 -13.68 3.66
CA ALA A 59 -8.48 -14.23 4.95
C ALA A 59 -9.73 -13.54 5.56
N ARG A 60 -9.90 -12.26 5.26
CA ARG A 60 -10.99 -11.41 5.77
C ARG A 60 -11.77 -10.83 4.58
N ARG A 61 -11.92 -9.52 4.52
CA ARG A 61 -12.49 -8.78 3.37
C ARG A 61 -11.37 -8.17 2.55
N LEU A 62 -11.61 -7.94 1.27
CA LEU A 62 -10.67 -7.20 0.43
C LEU A 62 -10.31 -5.84 1.06
N ALA A 63 -9.09 -5.39 0.84
CA ALA A 63 -8.54 -4.16 1.38
C ALA A 63 -8.54 -4.04 2.91
N TRP A 64 -8.77 -5.12 3.66
CA TRP A 64 -8.87 -5.06 5.12
C TRP A 64 -7.58 -4.63 5.82
N GLY A 65 -6.43 -5.03 5.30
CA GLY A 65 -5.10 -4.69 5.82
C GLY A 65 -4.68 -3.24 5.52
N ALA A 66 -3.38 -2.99 5.43
CA ALA A 66 -2.79 -1.67 5.18
C ALA A 66 -3.38 -0.94 3.96
N SER A 67 -3.80 -1.69 2.93
CA SER A 67 -4.34 -1.12 1.70
C SER A 67 -5.63 -0.32 1.90
N GLY A 68 -6.47 -0.67 2.86
CA GLY A 68 -7.68 0.09 3.18
C GLY A 68 -7.53 0.99 4.41
N ARG A 69 -6.33 1.14 4.97
CA ARG A 69 -6.10 1.87 6.22
C ARG A 69 -5.14 3.06 6.08
N ASN A 70 -4.69 3.34 4.87
CA ASN A 70 -3.81 4.47 4.53
C ASN A 70 -4.62 5.73 4.17
N ALA A 71 -3.94 6.85 3.88
CA ALA A 71 -4.61 8.09 3.49
C ALA A 71 -5.00 8.16 2.01
N GLY A 72 -4.75 7.13 1.21
CA GLY A 72 -5.05 7.12 -0.24
C GLY A 72 -4.19 8.08 -1.04
N LEU A 73 -2.94 8.32 -0.62
CA LEU A 73 -1.96 9.08 -1.38
C LEU A 73 -1.37 8.18 -2.47
N ALA A 74 -1.46 8.60 -3.71
CA ALA A 74 -0.89 7.94 -4.89
C ALA A 74 0.28 8.79 -5.41
N LEU A 75 1.37 8.80 -4.64
CA LEU A 75 2.58 9.54 -4.97
C LEU A 75 3.38 8.74 -6.00
N ALA A 76 3.73 9.33 -7.14
CA ALA A 76 4.46 8.63 -8.17
C ALA A 76 5.69 9.42 -8.64
N GLY A 77 6.68 8.71 -9.16
CA GLY A 77 7.88 9.29 -9.75
C GLY A 77 9.14 9.18 -8.91
N ARG A 78 9.18 8.25 -7.97
CA ARG A 78 10.40 7.87 -7.22
C ARG A 78 11.04 6.61 -7.74
N ASP A 79 10.23 5.68 -8.24
CA ASP A 79 10.63 4.34 -8.68
C ASP A 79 10.00 4.03 -10.05
N PRO A 80 10.67 3.31 -10.94
CA PRO A 80 10.10 2.89 -12.23
C PRO A 80 8.79 2.10 -12.13
N LEU A 81 8.51 1.49 -10.98
CA LEU A 81 7.25 0.79 -10.74
C LEU A 81 6.08 1.75 -10.42
N GLU A 82 6.37 3.01 -10.10
CA GLU A 82 5.38 4.06 -9.81
C GLU A 82 4.94 4.77 -11.10
N ASP A 83 4.23 4.07 -11.97
CA ASP A 83 3.83 4.56 -13.28
C ASP A 83 2.43 5.20 -13.26
N VAL A 84 2.38 6.53 -13.30
CA VAL A 84 1.13 7.30 -13.38
C VAL A 84 0.39 7.07 -14.70
N ALA A 85 1.11 6.90 -15.79
CA ALA A 85 0.49 6.66 -17.10
C ALA A 85 -0.22 5.32 -17.10
N LEU A 86 0.43 4.27 -16.56
CA LEU A 86 -0.18 2.97 -16.36
C LEU A 86 -1.39 3.02 -15.44
N LEU A 87 -1.30 3.78 -14.33
CA LEU A 87 -2.45 3.96 -13.43
C LEU A 87 -3.63 4.58 -14.19
N ARG A 88 -3.43 5.69 -14.88
CA ARG A 88 -4.48 6.37 -15.66
C ARG A 88 -5.05 5.48 -16.76
N GLN A 89 -4.18 4.75 -17.46
CA GLN A 89 -4.60 3.80 -18.48
C GLN A 89 -5.55 2.75 -17.90
N VAL A 90 -5.16 2.08 -16.81
CA VAL A 90 -5.99 1.03 -16.19
C VAL A 90 -7.28 1.61 -15.63
N LEU A 91 -7.25 2.78 -14.98
CA LEU A 91 -8.48 3.44 -14.50
C LEU A 91 -9.45 3.72 -15.64
N GLY A 92 -8.96 4.18 -16.79
CA GLY A 92 -9.77 4.47 -17.98
C GLY A 92 -10.29 3.21 -18.68
N GLU A 93 -9.42 2.24 -18.98
CA GLU A 93 -9.76 0.97 -19.64
C GLU A 93 -10.80 0.19 -18.83
N GLU A 94 -10.63 0.11 -17.52
CA GLU A 94 -11.50 -0.64 -16.63
C GLU A 94 -12.70 0.17 -16.11
N ARG A 95 -12.76 1.46 -16.42
CA ARG A 95 -13.78 2.42 -15.96
C ARG A 95 -13.91 2.42 -14.43
N LEU A 96 -12.77 2.49 -13.73
CA LEU A 96 -12.74 2.45 -12.28
C LEU A 96 -13.00 3.84 -11.69
N ASP A 97 -14.14 4.00 -11.05
CA ASP A 97 -14.44 5.19 -10.24
C ASP A 97 -13.82 5.06 -8.85
N VAL A 98 -12.62 5.56 -8.72
CA VAL A 98 -11.85 5.54 -7.47
C VAL A 98 -11.61 6.94 -6.90
N GLY A 99 -12.29 7.96 -7.43
CA GLY A 99 -12.07 9.35 -7.03
C GLY A 99 -10.61 9.79 -7.25
N TYR A 100 -9.97 9.31 -8.34
CA TYR A 100 -8.57 9.68 -8.63
C TYR A 100 -8.47 11.14 -9.06
N ALA A 101 -7.61 11.89 -8.36
CA ALA A 101 -7.22 13.24 -8.72
C ALA A 101 -5.70 13.38 -8.60
N GLN A 102 -5.12 14.28 -9.41
CA GLN A 102 -3.67 14.54 -9.39
C GLN A 102 -3.40 16.04 -9.21
N PRO A 103 -3.71 16.60 -8.02
CA PRO A 103 -3.49 18.02 -7.73
C PRO A 103 -2.05 18.35 -7.33
N GLY A 104 -1.17 17.37 -7.25
CA GLY A 104 0.15 17.47 -6.65
C GLY A 104 0.19 16.98 -5.21
N HIS A 105 1.39 17.05 -4.61
CA HIS A 105 1.64 16.69 -3.21
C HIS A 105 2.68 17.64 -2.62
N LEU A 106 2.37 18.26 -1.49
CA LEU A 106 3.28 19.15 -0.78
C LEU A 106 3.75 18.52 0.53
N ALA A 107 5.07 18.33 0.69
CA ALA A 107 5.68 17.92 1.94
C ALA A 107 6.42 19.12 2.57
N LEU A 108 5.95 19.59 3.74
CA LEU A 108 6.53 20.72 4.46
C LEU A 108 7.81 20.32 5.19
N ALA A 109 8.83 21.18 5.16
CA ALA A 109 10.11 20.96 5.84
C ALA A 109 10.04 21.49 7.29
N SER A 110 10.23 20.61 8.28
CA SER A 110 10.12 20.93 9.70
C SER A 110 11.41 21.50 10.32
N SER A 111 12.51 21.51 9.59
CA SER A 111 13.80 22.02 10.04
C SER A 111 14.63 22.61 8.91
N PRO A 112 15.65 23.47 9.20
CA PRO A 112 16.58 23.95 8.18
C PRO A 112 17.30 22.82 7.44
N ALA A 113 17.76 21.80 8.17
CA ALA A 113 18.47 20.67 7.57
C ALA A 113 17.59 19.88 6.58
N ILE A 114 16.29 19.72 6.88
CA ILE A 114 15.35 19.08 5.96
C ILE A 114 15.10 19.97 4.74
N TRP A 115 14.97 21.28 4.94
CA TRP A 115 14.83 22.23 3.85
C TRP A 115 16.03 22.19 2.90
N GLU A 116 17.25 22.21 3.41
CA GLU A 116 18.48 22.06 2.61
C GLU A 116 18.51 20.76 1.82
N ARG A 117 18.10 19.65 2.43
CA ARG A 117 17.99 18.35 1.75
C ARG A 117 16.97 18.36 0.61
N ILE A 118 15.82 19.02 0.79
CA ILE A 118 14.82 19.21 -0.25
C ILE A 118 15.40 20.02 -1.42
N CYS A 119 16.06 21.13 -1.14
CA CYS A 119 16.70 21.95 -2.17
C CYS A 119 17.75 21.13 -2.95
N ALA A 120 18.56 20.34 -2.26
CA ALA A 120 19.56 19.48 -2.86
C ALA A 120 18.95 18.33 -3.68
N GLU A 121 17.82 17.76 -3.25
CA GLU A 121 17.08 16.76 -4.02
C GLU A 121 16.55 17.34 -5.33
N VAL A 122 15.93 18.52 -5.27
CA VAL A 122 15.39 19.22 -6.45
C VAL A 122 16.52 19.58 -7.43
N ALA A 123 17.65 20.09 -6.95
CA ALA A 123 18.78 20.46 -7.79
C ALA A 123 19.41 19.26 -8.54
N ARG A 124 19.31 18.07 -7.98
CA ARG A 124 19.87 16.83 -8.56
C ARG A 124 18.84 15.98 -9.31
N ARG A 125 17.59 16.47 -9.41
CA ARG A 125 16.53 15.66 -9.99
C ARG A 125 16.72 15.48 -11.49
N PRO A 126 16.69 14.23 -11.99
CA PRO A 126 16.74 13.94 -13.41
C PRO A 126 15.56 14.58 -14.17
N PRO A 127 15.78 15.13 -15.38
CA PRO A 127 14.76 15.87 -16.14
C PRO A 127 13.65 14.98 -16.70
N ASP A 128 13.88 13.68 -16.81
CA ASP A 128 12.92 12.66 -17.25
C ASP A 128 11.92 12.24 -16.17
N LEU A 129 12.20 12.62 -14.92
CA LEU A 129 11.26 12.37 -13.81
C LEU A 129 10.23 13.49 -13.67
N PRO A 130 9.03 13.20 -13.09
CA PRO A 130 8.01 14.21 -12.84
C PRO A 130 8.57 15.44 -12.11
N ALA A 131 8.07 16.62 -12.44
CA ALA A 131 8.57 17.88 -11.89
C ALA A 131 8.46 17.93 -10.37
N LEU A 132 9.55 18.34 -9.76
CA LEU A 132 9.72 18.50 -8.33
C LEU A 132 10.25 19.91 -8.05
N HIS A 133 9.59 20.63 -7.16
CA HIS A 133 9.94 21.99 -6.84
C HIS A 133 10.23 22.15 -5.34
N ALA A 134 11.26 22.92 -5.02
CA ALA A 134 11.49 23.45 -3.69
C ALA A 134 10.75 24.79 -3.60
N LEU A 135 9.76 24.88 -2.73
CA LEU A 135 9.00 26.08 -2.46
C LEU A 135 9.40 26.62 -1.10
N ASP A 136 9.81 27.87 -1.02
CA ASP A 136 10.02 28.55 0.27
C ASP A 136 8.68 28.71 1.01
N ARG A 137 8.72 29.23 2.24
CA ARG A 137 7.50 29.37 3.05
C ARG A 137 6.44 30.24 2.37
N PRO A 138 6.76 31.46 1.86
CA PRO A 138 5.78 32.29 1.14
C PRO A 138 5.14 31.56 -0.03
N ALA A 139 5.92 30.87 -0.87
CA ALA A 139 5.40 30.11 -2.00
C ALA A 139 4.54 28.90 -1.56
N CYS A 140 4.85 28.28 -0.41
CA CYS A 140 3.98 27.27 0.18
C CYS A 140 2.64 27.86 0.64
N GLU A 141 2.66 29.03 1.30
CA GLU A 141 1.46 29.74 1.76
C GLU A 141 0.58 30.16 0.58
N ASP A 142 1.19 30.67 -0.49
CA ASP A 142 0.50 31.04 -1.74
C ASP A 142 -0.15 29.82 -2.41
N LEU A 143 0.59 28.71 -2.54
CA LEU A 143 0.07 27.46 -3.10
C LEU A 143 -1.11 26.90 -2.29
N LEU A 144 -1.06 27.02 -0.98
CA LEU A 144 -2.08 26.52 -0.06
C LEU A 144 -3.25 27.49 0.14
N GLY A 145 -3.09 28.77 -0.22
CA GLY A 145 -4.03 29.84 0.09
C GLY A 145 -4.22 30.06 1.60
N ARG A 146 -3.19 29.72 2.42
CA ARG A 146 -3.24 29.82 3.88
C ARG A 146 -1.88 29.89 4.53
N ARG A 147 -1.84 30.46 5.73
CA ARG A 147 -0.61 30.54 6.54
C ARG A 147 -0.23 29.16 7.07
N ILE A 148 1.07 28.90 7.15
CA ILE A 148 1.65 27.74 7.83
C ILE A 148 2.43 28.19 9.07
N ALA A 149 2.59 27.32 10.05
CA ALA A 149 3.28 27.63 11.29
C ALA A 149 4.75 28.04 11.03
N PRO A 150 5.32 28.96 11.85
CA PRO A 150 6.69 29.43 11.70
C PRO A 150 7.78 28.35 11.71
N ARG A 151 7.45 27.19 12.27
CA ARG A 151 8.35 26.01 12.31
C ARG A 151 8.60 25.36 10.96
N PHE A 152 7.83 25.70 9.92
CA PHE A 152 8.06 25.20 8.57
C PHE A 152 8.88 26.16 7.74
N TYR A 153 9.94 25.68 7.14
CA TYR A 153 10.94 26.46 6.40
C TYR A 153 10.65 26.56 4.90
N GLY A 154 9.83 25.69 4.39
CA GLY A 154 9.45 25.58 2.99
C GLY A 154 8.83 24.22 2.73
N GLY A 155 8.80 23.79 1.49
CA GLY A 155 8.22 22.51 1.12
C GLY A 155 8.72 21.94 -0.20
N ARG A 156 8.49 20.66 -0.36
CA ARG A 156 8.76 19.84 -1.53
C ARG A 156 7.46 19.59 -2.26
N TRP A 157 7.28 20.24 -3.41
CA TRP A 157 6.07 20.07 -4.22
C TRP A 157 6.31 19.14 -5.40
N LEU A 158 5.65 17.97 -5.39
CA LEU A 158 5.66 16.96 -6.43
C LEU A 158 4.42 17.12 -7.30
N THR A 159 4.57 17.53 -8.56
CA THR A 159 3.44 17.79 -9.47
C THR A 159 2.65 16.54 -9.85
N SER A 160 3.30 15.38 -9.87
CA SER A 160 2.67 14.08 -10.15
C SER A 160 1.94 13.45 -8.97
N GLY A 161 1.95 14.13 -7.79
CA GLY A 161 1.26 13.63 -6.61
C GLY A 161 -0.24 13.48 -6.84
N GLY A 162 -0.76 12.26 -6.62
CA GLY A 162 -2.16 11.93 -6.77
C GLY A 162 -2.80 11.48 -5.47
N MET A 163 -4.12 11.39 -5.50
CA MET A 163 -4.98 10.87 -4.43
C MET A 163 -6.05 9.98 -5.04
N LEU A 164 -6.45 8.95 -4.32
CA LEU A 164 -7.56 8.07 -4.72
C LEU A 164 -8.23 7.46 -3.49
N HIS A 165 -9.40 6.89 -3.66
CA HIS A 165 -10.07 6.13 -2.60
C HIS A 165 -9.48 4.72 -2.54
N PRO A 166 -8.71 4.36 -1.48
CA PRO A 166 -7.88 3.16 -1.50
C PRO A 166 -8.69 1.86 -1.54
N VAL A 167 -9.83 1.81 -0.87
CA VAL A 167 -10.69 0.61 -0.89
C VAL A 167 -11.38 0.45 -2.23
N ARG A 168 -11.93 1.53 -2.82
CA ARG A 168 -12.52 1.47 -4.17
C ARG A 168 -11.50 1.05 -5.23
N PHE A 169 -10.25 1.45 -5.08
CA PHE A 169 -9.19 1.03 -6.00
C PHE A 169 -8.92 -0.48 -5.94
N VAL A 170 -8.78 -1.05 -4.74
CA VAL A 170 -8.62 -2.51 -4.57
C VAL A 170 -9.84 -3.25 -5.09
N TYR A 171 -11.05 -2.81 -4.75
CA TYR A 171 -12.30 -3.43 -5.22
C TYR A 171 -12.44 -3.33 -6.74
N GLY A 172 -12.10 -2.19 -7.31
CA GLY A 172 -12.12 -1.97 -8.76
C GLY A 172 -11.19 -2.93 -9.51
N LEU A 173 -9.95 -3.12 -9.02
CA LEU A 173 -9.00 -4.06 -9.59
C LEU A 173 -9.47 -5.51 -9.44
N ALA A 174 -10.01 -5.89 -8.28
CA ALA A 174 -10.55 -7.23 -8.07
C ALA A 174 -11.76 -7.51 -8.99
N ALA A 175 -12.67 -6.53 -9.16
CA ALA A 175 -13.79 -6.65 -10.08
C ALA A 175 -13.33 -6.73 -11.54
N ALA A 176 -12.30 -5.98 -11.92
CA ALA A 176 -11.69 -6.06 -13.25
C ALA A 176 -11.05 -7.44 -13.50
N ALA A 177 -10.39 -8.03 -12.50
CA ALA A 177 -9.87 -9.39 -12.57
C ALA A 177 -11.01 -10.40 -12.70
N GLN A 178 -12.09 -10.26 -11.92
CA GLN A 178 -13.26 -11.14 -11.95
C GLN A 178 -13.96 -11.11 -13.31
N ARG A 179 -14.10 -9.93 -13.94
CA ARG A 179 -14.63 -9.85 -15.32
C ARG A 179 -13.78 -10.60 -16.36
N ARG A 180 -12.52 -10.89 -16.03
CA ARG A 180 -11.58 -11.68 -16.85
C ARG A 180 -11.49 -13.15 -16.41
N GLY A 181 -12.40 -13.60 -15.56
CA GLY A 181 -12.49 -14.99 -15.13
C GLY A 181 -11.76 -15.32 -13.82
N ALA A 182 -11.07 -14.36 -13.17
CA ALA A 182 -10.51 -14.63 -11.86
C ALA A 182 -11.59 -14.89 -10.81
N ARG A 183 -11.33 -15.81 -9.90
CA ARG A 183 -12.20 -16.09 -8.76
C ARG A 183 -11.70 -15.31 -7.55
N ILE A 184 -12.58 -14.53 -6.95
CA ILE A 184 -12.28 -13.72 -5.76
C ILE A 184 -12.93 -14.42 -4.56
N ALA A 185 -12.11 -14.84 -3.59
CA ALA A 185 -12.55 -15.60 -2.43
C ALA A 185 -12.18 -14.88 -1.12
N PRO A 186 -12.99 -13.91 -0.66
CA PRO A 186 -12.87 -13.37 0.69
C PRO A 186 -13.25 -14.45 1.72
N GLU A 187 -12.95 -14.18 3.00
CA GLU A 187 -13.20 -15.10 4.13
C GLU A 187 -12.62 -16.50 3.90
N THR A 188 -11.51 -16.55 3.17
CA THR A 188 -10.82 -17.79 2.78
C THR A 188 -9.36 -17.73 3.25
N PRO A 189 -9.11 -17.89 4.56
CA PRO A 189 -7.76 -17.86 5.11
C PRO A 189 -6.94 -19.04 4.59
N VAL A 190 -5.78 -18.73 4.00
CA VAL A 190 -4.78 -19.74 3.66
C VAL A 190 -3.99 -20.10 4.91
N ARG A 191 -3.83 -21.40 5.16
CA ARG A 191 -3.16 -21.96 6.35
C ARG A 191 -1.77 -22.50 6.04
N ALA A 192 -1.58 -23.06 4.84
CA ALA A 192 -0.30 -23.63 4.43
C ALA A 192 -0.18 -23.68 2.91
N ILE A 193 1.06 -23.69 2.45
CA ILE A 193 1.45 -23.99 1.08
C ILE A 193 2.26 -25.29 1.12
N LEU A 194 1.67 -26.38 0.70
CA LEU A 194 2.36 -27.67 0.61
C LEU A 194 3.16 -27.71 -0.70
N ARG A 195 4.43 -28.06 -0.59
CA ARG A 195 5.40 -28.07 -1.69
C ARG A 195 5.83 -29.51 -1.93
N PRO A 196 5.12 -30.26 -2.77
CA PRO A 196 5.53 -31.64 -3.08
C PRO A 196 6.86 -31.62 -3.85
N ARG A 197 7.65 -32.67 -3.69
CA ARG A 197 8.94 -32.80 -4.42
C ARG A 197 8.76 -32.73 -5.95
N PHE A 198 7.61 -33.20 -6.44
CA PHE A 198 7.22 -33.14 -7.86
C PHE A 198 5.76 -32.74 -7.97
N GLY A 199 5.40 -32.01 -9.03
CA GLY A 199 4.04 -31.62 -9.33
C GLY A 199 3.68 -30.20 -8.90
N GLU A 200 2.39 -29.96 -8.73
CA GLU A 200 1.83 -28.65 -8.43
C GLU A 200 1.84 -28.38 -6.93
N LEU A 201 1.92 -27.10 -6.57
CA LEU A 201 1.72 -26.66 -5.20
C LEU A 201 0.29 -26.94 -4.75
N SER A 202 0.11 -27.19 -3.45
CA SER A 202 -1.21 -27.39 -2.85
C SER A 202 -1.43 -26.33 -1.76
N VAL A 203 -2.40 -25.44 -1.97
CA VAL A 203 -2.76 -24.37 -1.04
C VAL A 203 -3.89 -24.87 -0.15
N GLU A 204 -3.61 -24.95 1.15
CA GLU A 204 -4.61 -25.32 2.16
C GLU A 204 -5.29 -24.08 2.70
N THR A 205 -6.61 -24.05 2.62
CA THR A 205 -7.44 -22.94 3.10
C THR A 205 -8.40 -23.39 4.20
N GLY A 206 -9.05 -22.47 4.84
CA GLY A 206 -10.15 -22.76 5.77
C GLY A 206 -11.39 -23.39 5.10
N ARG A 207 -11.44 -23.41 3.75
CA ARG A 207 -12.59 -23.82 2.96
C ARG A 207 -12.30 -24.97 1.98
N GLY A 208 -11.12 -25.54 2.04
CA GLY A 208 -10.68 -26.63 1.16
C GLY A 208 -9.27 -26.43 0.64
N ARG A 209 -8.88 -27.28 -0.29
CA ARG A 209 -7.53 -27.34 -0.87
C ARG A 209 -7.60 -27.02 -2.36
N VAL A 210 -6.64 -26.19 -2.82
CA VAL A 210 -6.54 -25.80 -4.24
C VAL A 210 -5.13 -26.11 -4.75
N ARG A 211 -5.01 -26.76 -5.90
CA ARG A 211 -3.75 -27.01 -6.58
C ARG A 211 -3.43 -25.86 -7.54
N ALA A 212 -2.15 -25.47 -7.61
CA ALA A 212 -1.70 -24.40 -8.50
C ALA A 212 -0.25 -24.62 -8.97
N ARG A 213 0.08 -24.09 -10.15
CA ARG A 213 1.46 -24.04 -10.65
C ARG A 213 2.26 -22.91 -10.03
N ALA A 214 1.57 -21.78 -9.75
CA ALA A 214 2.16 -20.62 -9.11
C ALA A 214 1.34 -20.20 -7.89
N VAL A 215 2.04 -19.76 -6.83
CA VAL A 215 1.44 -19.17 -5.63
C VAL A 215 2.12 -17.85 -5.35
N VAL A 216 1.35 -16.75 -5.34
CA VAL A 216 1.85 -15.40 -5.03
C VAL A 216 1.43 -15.02 -3.63
N CYS A 217 2.40 -14.84 -2.74
CA CYS A 217 2.17 -14.35 -1.38
C CYS A 217 2.20 -12.82 -1.37
N ALA A 218 1.01 -12.19 -1.34
CA ALA A 218 0.79 -10.75 -1.31
C ALA A 218 0.05 -10.31 -0.03
N CYS A 219 0.23 -11.07 1.07
CA CYS A 219 -0.47 -10.86 2.34
C CYS A 219 0.30 -9.98 3.34
N GLY A 220 1.25 -9.16 2.86
CA GLY A 220 1.98 -8.17 3.66
C GLY A 220 2.72 -8.80 4.84
N ALA A 221 2.54 -8.25 6.03
CA ALA A 221 3.21 -8.72 7.24
C ALA A 221 2.88 -10.19 7.64
N ALA A 222 1.93 -10.84 6.96
CA ALA A 222 1.61 -12.25 7.16
C ALA A 222 2.38 -13.20 6.22
N VAL A 223 3.20 -12.68 5.29
CA VAL A 223 4.02 -13.52 4.39
C VAL A 223 4.88 -14.54 5.15
N PRO A 224 5.53 -14.21 6.26
CA PRO A 224 6.33 -15.18 7.01
C PRO A 224 5.56 -16.39 7.57
N ASP A 225 4.26 -16.27 7.76
CA ASP A 225 3.44 -17.38 8.28
C ASP A 225 3.29 -18.50 7.23
N LEU A 226 3.43 -18.15 5.94
CA LEU A 226 3.32 -19.07 4.80
C LEU A 226 4.68 -19.40 4.16
N LEU A 227 5.64 -18.50 4.30
CA LEU A 227 7.00 -18.57 3.78
C LEU A 227 7.99 -18.32 4.93
N PRO A 228 8.21 -19.31 5.83
CA PRO A 228 9.06 -19.14 7.01
C PRO A 228 10.49 -18.75 6.69
N GLU A 229 10.99 -19.11 5.50
CA GLU A 229 12.30 -18.72 4.98
C GLU A 229 12.49 -17.19 4.88
N LEU A 230 11.40 -16.44 4.83
CA LEU A 230 11.40 -14.97 4.80
C LEU A 230 11.14 -14.33 6.17
N ALA A 231 11.07 -15.12 7.27
CA ALA A 231 10.68 -14.61 8.58
C ALA A 231 11.61 -13.52 9.13
N GLN A 232 12.91 -13.61 8.86
CA GLN A 232 13.90 -12.64 9.33
C GLN A 232 13.96 -11.36 8.47
N VAL A 233 13.30 -11.36 7.31
CA VAL A 233 13.34 -10.24 6.36
C VAL A 233 12.33 -9.15 6.71
N PHE A 234 11.25 -9.52 7.40
CA PHE A 234 10.13 -8.60 7.65
C PHE A 234 10.12 -8.07 9.07
N SER A 235 9.96 -6.76 9.19
CA SER A 235 9.66 -6.07 10.44
C SER A 235 8.26 -5.47 10.37
N PRO A 236 7.25 -6.11 10.98
CA PRO A 236 5.90 -5.56 11.00
C PRO A 236 5.85 -4.33 11.88
N ILE A 237 5.34 -3.23 11.34
CA ILE A 237 5.18 -1.96 12.02
C ILE A 237 3.76 -1.44 11.90
N ARG A 238 3.32 -0.70 12.91
CA ARG A 238 1.97 -0.14 12.98
C ARG A 238 1.99 1.33 12.64
N GLY A 239 1.05 1.76 11.79
CA GLY A 239 0.74 3.15 11.54
C GLY A 239 -0.57 3.54 12.22
N GLN A 240 -0.59 4.73 12.82
CA GLN A 240 -1.76 5.31 13.47
C GLN A 240 -2.41 6.32 12.53
N VAL A 241 -3.74 6.31 12.45
CA VAL A 241 -4.52 7.20 11.59
C VAL A 241 -5.77 7.67 12.32
N LEU A 242 -6.22 8.86 12.01
CA LEU A 242 -7.52 9.39 12.40
C LEU A 242 -8.23 10.02 11.20
N ALA A 243 -9.54 10.15 11.30
CA ALA A 243 -10.38 10.93 10.40
C ALA A 243 -11.22 11.93 11.21
N THR A 244 -11.38 13.13 10.67
CA THR A 244 -12.25 14.17 11.25
C THR A 244 -13.71 13.96 10.84
N GLU A 245 -14.63 14.62 11.48
CA GLU A 245 -15.91 14.96 10.86
C GLU A 245 -15.68 15.81 9.60
N PRO A 246 -16.62 15.85 8.64
CA PRO A 246 -16.48 16.69 7.46
C PRO A 246 -16.19 18.15 7.80
N LEU A 247 -15.19 18.72 7.12
CA LEU A 247 -14.77 20.12 7.22
C LEU A 247 -15.01 20.85 5.91
N PRO A 248 -15.11 22.18 5.91
CA PRO A 248 -15.06 22.97 4.69
C PRO A 248 -13.83 22.62 3.84
N PRO A 249 -13.80 22.91 2.54
CA PRO A 249 -12.61 22.69 1.69
C PRO A 249 -11.40 23.44 2.25
N LEU A 250 -10.38 22.69 2.70
CA LEU A 250 -9.16 23.20 3.33
C LEU A 250 -7.90 22.78 2.59
N PHE A 251 -7.89 21.59 2.01
CA PHE A 251 -6.73 21.01 1.34
C PHE A 251 -7.12 20.45 -0.02
N ALA A 252 -6.63 21.07 -1.08
CA ALA A 252 -6.89 20.63 -2.45
C ALA A 252 -6.01 19.43 -2.86
N MET A 253 -4.92 19.16 -2.12
CA MET A 253 -3.90 18.16 -2.45
C MET A 253 -3.52 17.31 -1.24
N GLY A 254 -2.80 16.23 -1.51
CA GLY A 254 -2.16 15.45 -0.47
C GLY A 254 -0.99 16.20 0.16
N MET A 255 -0.85 16.09 1.46
CA MET A 255 0.11 16.81 2.27
C MET A 255 0.95 15.88 3.13
N ALA A 256 2.17 16.30 3.45
CA ALA A 256 2.99 15.65 4.46
C ALA A 256 3.89 16.66 5.21
N VAL A 257 4.53 16.18 6.27
CA VAL A 257 5.70 16.80 6.87
C VAL A 257 6.91 15.93 6.57
N ASP A 258 7.99 16.55 6.16
CA ASP A 258 9.24 15.91 5.79
C ASP A 258 9.02 14.85 4.69
N TRP A 259 9.34 13.60 4.90
CA TRP A 259 9.09 12.49 3.98
C TRP A 259 7.97 11.55 4.46
N GLY A 260 6.98 12.09 5.22
CA GLY A 260 5.83 11.34 5.70
C GLY A 260 5.85 11.05 7.20
N THR A 261 6.59 11.83 7.99
CA THR A 261 6.51 11.80 9.47
C THR A 261 5.07 12.00 9.93
N VAL A 262 4.37 12.94 9.29
CA VAL A 262 2.91 13.11 9.33
C VAL A 262 2.43 13.30 7.91
N TYR A 263 1.27 12.77 7.58
CA TYR A 263 0.68 12.89 6.24
C TYR A 263 -0.84 13.01 6.35
N TRP A 264 -1.43 13.78 5.44
CA TRP A 264 -2.89 13.95 5.41
C TRP A 264 -3.40 14.32 4.02
N ARG A 265 -4.69 14.14 3.85
CA ARG A 265 -5.46 14.72 2.76
C ARG A 265 -6.90 14.97 3.19
N GLN A 266 -7.59 15.81 2.45
CA GLN A 266 -9.03 15.95 2.57
C GLN A 266 -9.74 15.11 1.50
N ALA A 267 -10.70 14.30 1.91
CA ALA A 267 -11.55 13.51 1.02
C ALA A 267 -12.67 14.39 0.40
N ALA A 268 -13.36 13.88 -0.60
CA ALA A 268 -14.40 14.64 -1.31
C ALA A 268 -15.61 14.99 -0.44
N ASP A 269 -15.89 14.20 0.60
CA ASP A 269 -16.93 14.46 1.59
C ASP A 269 -16.55 15.52 2.64
N GLY A 270 -15.33 16.07 2.57
CA GLY A 270 -14.79 17.01 3.53
C GLY A 270 -13.99 16.41 4.68
N THR A 271 -14.03 15.08 4.86
CA THR A 271 -13.26 14.38 5.90
C THR A 271 -11.76 14.56 5.69
N VAL A 272 -11.03 14.97 6.72
CA VAL A 272 -9.56 14.98 6.70
C VAL A 272 -9.05 13.68 7.30
N VAL A 273 -8.33 12.89 6.49
CA VAL A 273 -7.64 11.67 6.93
C VAL A 273 -6.18 12.01 7.20
N LEU A 274 -5.73 11.77 8.43
CA LEU A 274 -4.43 12.16 8.96
C LEU A 274 -3.75 10.97 9.63
N GLY A 275 -2.49 10.69 9.29
CA GLY A 275 -1.68 9.63 9.89
C GLY A 275 -0.23 10.04 10.11
N GLY A 276 0.51 9.23 10.87
CA GLY A 276 1.93 9.47 11.10
C GLY A 276 2.37 9.30 12.55
N TYR A 277 3.45 10.02 12.91
CA TYR A 277 4.03 10.10 14.26
C TYR A 277 4.50 8.78 14.88
N ARG A 278 4.68 7.71 14.09
CA ARG A 278 5.16 6.43 14.66
C ARG A 278 6.51 6.55 15.36
N GLY A 279 7.34 7.52 14.96
CA GLY A 279 8.61 7.84 15.61
C GLY A 279 8.51 8.35 17.05
N LEU A 280 7.32 8.71 17.52
CA LEU A 280 7.11 9.09 18.93
C LEU A 280 7.17 7.88 19.89
N ASP A 281 6.87 6.67 19.39
CA ASP A 281 6.87 5.46 20.21
C ASP A 281 7.19 4.23 19.36
N PRO A 282 8.42 4.13 18.81
CA PRO A 282 8.78 3.10 17.84
C PRO A 282 8.63 1.68 18.41
N ALA A 283 8.98 1.49 19.69
CA ALA A 283 8.90 0.19 20.34
C ALA A 283 7.45 -0.32 20.48
N ALA A 284 6.52 0.57 20.84
CA ALA A 284 5.12 0.22 20.93
C ALA A 284 4.47 0.02 19.55
N GLU A 285 5.01 0.65 18.51
CA GLU A 285 4.51 0.54 17.13
C GLU A 285 5.13 -0.63 16.34
N THR A 286 5.93 -1.46 16.98
CA THR A 286 6.44 -2.72 16.40
C THR A 286 5.47 -3.87 16.66
N GLY A 287 5.28 -4.75 15.66
CA GLY A 287 4.45 -5.94 15.74
C GLY A 287 3.11 -5.85 15.00
N ARG A 288 2.31 -6.93 15.08
CA ARG A 288 1.09 -7.12 14.26
C ARG A 288 -0.22 -6.82 14.99
N ALA A 289 -0.19 -6.38 16.25
CA ALA A 289 -1.41 -6.08 16.98
C ALA A 289 -2.10 -4.82 16.44
N GLU A 290 -3.33 -4.93 15.98
CA GLU A 290 -4.14 -3.79 15.52
C GLU A 290 -4.69 -3.03 16.75
N ARG A 291 -3.88 -2.17 17.36
CA ARG A 291 -4.24 -1.39 18.56
C ARG A 291 -3.93 0.09 18.39
N LEU A 292 -4.74 0.93 18.99
CA LEU A 292 -4.47 2.37 19.06
C LEU A 292 -3.35 2.67 20.06
N ASN A 293 -2.52 3.66 19.74
CA ASN A 293 -1.53 4.23 20.63
C ASN A 293 -2.02 5.62 21.09
N PRO A 294 -2.43 5.78 22.36
CA PRO A 294 -3.00 7.03 22.84
C PRO A 294 -2.09 8.23 22.63
N ARG A 295 -0.77 8.08 22.89
CA ARG A 295 0.22 9.15 22.73
C ARG A 295 0.29 9.65 21.29
N ILE A 296 0.30 8.73 20.31
CA ILE A 296 0.35 9.11 18.89
C ILE A 296 -1.00 9.68 18.45
N GLN A 297 -2.11 9.11 18.91
CA GLN A 297 -3.45 9.60 18.58
C GLN A 297 -3.72 11.01 19.13
N GLU A 298 -3.17 11.35 20.29
CA GLU A 298 -3.21 12.70 20.86
C GLU A 298 -2.39 13.67 19.99
N ALA A 299 -1.14 13.32 19.65
CA ALA A 299 -0.29 14.11 18.78
C ALA A 299 -0.90 14.36 17.39
N LEU A 300 -1.54 13.34 16.79
CA LEU A 300 -2.29 13.52 15.54
C LEU A 300 -3.45 14.49 15.71
N GLY A 301 -4.19 14.41 16.82
CA GLY A 301 -5.31 15.31 17.11
C GLY A 301 -4.90 16.79 17.27
N ALA A 302 -3.70 17.04 17.79
CA ALA A 302 -3.15 18.40 17.97
C ALA A 302 -2.52 18.98 16.70
N PHE A 303 -2.12 18.14 15.74
CA PHE A 303 -1.25 18.55 14.64
C PHE A 303 -1.82 19.65 13.75
N LEU A 304 -3.05 19.54 13.26
CA LEU A 304 -3.61 20.48 12.27
C LEU A 304 -3.74 21.90 12.82
N PRO A 305 -4.27 22.16 14.04
CA PRO A 305 -4.27 23.50 14.63
C PRO A 305 -2.88 24.07 14.87
N GLU A 306 -1.91 23.23 15.23
CA GLU A 306 -0.53 23.65 15.44
C GLU A 306 0.22 23.96 14.12
N ALA A 307 -0.12 23.24 13.03
CA ALA A 307 0.50 23.40 11.73
C ALA A 307 -0.05 24.60 10.94
N PHE A 308 -1.33 24.94 11.15
CA PHE A 308 -2.06 25.93 10.36
C PHE A 308 -2.74 26.94 11.27
N PRO A 309 -2.15 28.14 11.48
CA PRO A 309 -2.77 29.19 12.25
C PRO A 309 -4.19 29.51 11.75
N GLY A 310 -5.15 29.55 12.66
CA GLY A 310 -6.56 29.77 12.32
C GLY A 310 -7.29 28.53 11.77
N PHE A 311 -6.73 27.33 11.96
CA PHE A 311 -7.43 26.10 11.61
C PHE A 311 -8.78 26.00 12.34
N PRO A 312 -9.87 25.67 11.66
CA PRO A 312 -11.18 25.58 12.32
C PRO A 312 -11.21 24.48 13.38
N PRO A 313 -11.99 24.64 14.46
CA PRO A 313 -12.20 23.54 15.41
C PRO A 313 -12.82 22.34 14.71
N PHE A 314 -12.39 21.13 15.09
CA PHE A 314 -12.90 19.89 14.53
C PHE A 314 -13.08 18.82 15.60
N ARG A 315 -13.87 17.83 15.26
CA ARG A 315 -14.00 16.59 16.04
C ARG A 315 -13.38 15.44 15.27
N VAL A 316 -12.80 14.51 16.01
CA VAL A 316 -12.32 13.24 15.45
C VAL A 316 -13.50 12.29 15.36
N ALA A 317 -13.89 11.95 14.14
CA ALA A 317 -14.97 11.01 13.88
C ALA A 317 -14.52 9.56 14.06
N ARG A 318 -13.25 9.24 13.73
CA ARG A 318 -12.75 7.86 13.76
C ARG A 318 -11.23 7.79 13.97
N ARG A 319 -10.81 6.68 14.60
CA ARG A 319 -9.40 6.35 14.82
C ARG A 319 -9.16 4.89 14.45
N TRP A 320 -8.03 4.59 13.83
CA TRP A 320 -7.65 3.22 13.51
C TRP A 320 -6.14 3.07 13.40
N ALA A 321 -5.69 1.82 13.34
CA ALA A 321 -4.31 1.47 13.08
C ALA A 321 -4.22 0.53 11.88
N GLY A 322 -3.12 0.55 11.15
CA GLY A 322 -2.81 -0.36 10.06
C GLY A 322 -1.44 -0.98 10.22
N ILE A 323 -1.31 -2.27 9.88
CA ILE A 323 -0.03 -2.97 9.96
C ILE A 323 0.64 -2.93 8.59
N MET A 324 1.86 -2.41 8.57
CA MET A 324 2.74 -2.38 7.40
C MET A 324 3.86 -3.41 7.56
N ASP A 325 4.44 -3.80 6.45
CA ASP A 325 5.58 -4.70 6.38
C ASP A 325 6.80 -3.93 5.88
N GLU A 326 7.76 -3.67 6.75
CA GLU A 326 9.08 -3.16 6.35
C GLU A 326 10.04 -4.32 6.15
N THR A 327 10.96 -4.16 5.19
CA THR A 327 12.14 -5.02 5.02
C THR A 327 13.35 -4.32 5.61
N GLU A 328 14.38 -5.10 5.96
CA GLU A 328 15.60 -4.57 6.57
C GLU A 328 16.28 -3.48 5.72
N ASP A 329 16.25 -3.62 4.39
CA ASP A 329 16.85 -2.65 3.45
C ASP A 329 15.86 -1.60 2.92
N GLY A 330 14.62 -1.62 3.38
CA GLY A 330 13.55 -0.70 2.96
C GLY A 330 13.05 -0.90 1.53
N ARG A 331 13.42 -2.02 0.87
CA ARG A 331 12.99 -2.34 -0.50
C ARG A 331 12.01 -3.50 -0.50
N PRO A 332 10.97 -3.49 -1.35
CA PRO A 332 10.01 -4.58 -1.39
C PRO A 332 10.65 -5.89 -1.88
N LEU A 333 9.99 -7.01 -1.58
CA LEU A 333 10.26 -8.32 -2.15
C LEU A 333 9.30 -8.55 -3.32
N ILE A 334 9.84 -8.66 -4.53
CA ILE A 334 9.06 -8.91 -5.75
C ILE A 334 9.81 -9.95 -6.60
N GLY A 335 9.36 -11.18 -6.56
CA GLY A 335 10.01 -12.24 -7.34
C GLY A 335 9.83 -13.64 -6.78
N PRO A 336 10.52 -14.63 -7.40
CA PRO A 336 10.47 -16.02 -6.95
C PRO A 336 11.14 -16.14 -5.57
N VAL A 337 10.60 -17.01 -4.73
CA VAL A 337 11.17 -17.28 -3.41
C VAL A 337 12.23 -18.37 -3.54
N PRO A 338 13.51 -18.11 -3.24
CA PRO A 338 14.57 -19.10 -3.31
C PRO A 338 14.27 -20.33 -2.43
N GLY A 339 14.56 -21.51 -2.97
CA GLY A 339 14.25 -22.77 -2.28
C GLY A 339 12.79 -23.18 -2.28
N SER A 340 11.89 -22.37 -2.85
CA SER A 340 10.44 -22.61 -2.90
C SER A 340 9.90 -22.51 -4.34
N PRO A 341 10.20 -23.47 -5.22
CA PRO A 341 9.79 -23.43 -6.62
C PRO A 341 8.27 -23.22 -6.77
N GLY A 342 7.87 -22.30 -7.65
CA GLY A 342 6.48 -21.94 -7.85
C GLY A 342 5.91 -20.95 -6.84
N CYS A 343 6.61 -20.64 -5.73
CA CYS A 343 6.22 -19.60 -4.80
C CYS A 343 6.87 -18.26 -5.16
N TRP A 344 6.07 -17.20 -5.05
CA TRP A 344 6.45 -15.83 -5.39
C TRP A 344 6.08 -14.89 -4.23
N ALA A 345 6.94 -13.92 -3.94
CA ALA A 345 6.66 -12.88 -2.96
C ALA A 345 6.31 -11.54 -3.64
N LEU A 346 5.34 -10.82 -3.08
CA LEU A 346 4.94 -9.47 -3.46
C LEU A 346 4.56 -8.70 -2.19
N ALA A 347 5.55 -8.27 -1.42
CA ALA A 347 5.36 -7.69 -0.09
C ALA A 347 6.56 -6.82 0.33
N GLY A 348 6.54 -6.23 1.53
CA GLY A 348 7.65 -5.44 2.06
C GLY A 348 7.68 -4.00 1.59
N PHE A 349 6.53 -3.41 1.31
CA PHE A 349 6.45 -2.05 0.74
C PHE A 349 6.55 -0.91 1.78
N GLY A 350 6.73 -1.19 3.06
CA GLY A 350 7.02 -0.19 4.10
C GLY A 350 6.01 0.97 4.18
N GLY A 351 4.73 0.73 3.88
CA GLY A 351 3.68 1.76 3.82
C GLY A 351 3.58 2.53 2.50
N HIS A 352 4.42 2.24 1.51
CA HIS A 352 4.46 2.91 0.21
C HIS A 352 3.92 2.05 -0.95
N GLY A 353 3.05 1.08 -0.67
CA GLY A 353 2.57 0.12 -1.66
C GLY A 353 1.52 0.65 -2.63
N MET A 354 0.82 1.73 -2.34
CA MET A 354 -0.27 2.22 -3.21
C MET A 354 0.24 2.69 -4.59
N PRO A 355 1.29 3.54 -4.69
CA PRO A 355 1.79 4.04 -5.97
C PRO A 355 2.33 2.93 -6.90
N PRO A 356 3.19 1.99 -6.45
CA PRO A 356 3.78 0.99 -7.33
C PRO A 356 2.89 -0.22 -7.61
N ALA A 357 1.68 -0.31 -7.05
CA ALA A 357 0.89 -1.53 -7.07
C ALA A 357 0.66 -2.11 -8.48
N LEU A 358 0.26 -1.26 -9.44
CA LEU A 358 0.01 -1.70 -10.80
C LEU A 358 1.30 -2.11 -11.53
N GLY A 359 2.37 -1.33 -11.39
CA GLY A 359 3.68 -1.64 -12.01
C GLY A 359 4.30 -2.90 -11.41
N ALA A 360 4.30 -3.02 -10.07
CA ALA A 360 4.81 -4.19 -9.37
C ALA A 360 4.01 -5.46 -9.70
N GLY A 361 2.67 -5.35 -9.69
CA GLY A 361 1.79 -6.45 -10.07
C GLY A 361 1.99 -6.88 -11.51
N LYS A 362 2.15 -5.91 -12.45
CA LYS A 362 2.44 -6.19 -13.85
C LYS A 362 3.78 -6.89 -14.04
N ALA A 363 4.83 -6.32 -13.48
CA ALA A 363 6.17 -6.89 -13.62
C ALA A 363 6.26 -8.32 -13.06
N LEU A 364 5.58 -8.59 -11.93
CA LEU A 364 5.52 -9.94 -11.38
C LEU A 364 4.68 -10.88 -12.26
N ALA A 365 3.54 -10.44 -12.76
CA ALA A 365 2.72 -11.23 -13.67
C ALA A 365 3.46 -11.57 -14.97
N ASP A 366 4.16 -10.60 -15.56
CA ASP A 366 4.99 -10.81 -16.75
C ASP A 366 6.09 -11.87 -16.49
N ALA A 367 6.72 -11.84 -15.31
CA ALA A 367 7.72 -12.85 -14.91
C ALA A 367 7.11 -14.25 -14.74
N ILE A 368 5.91 -14.36 -14.16
CA ILE A 368 5.22 -15.65 -13.97
C ILE A 368 4.80 -16.25 -15.33
N VAL A 369 4.26 -15.42 -16.23
CA VAL A 369 3.75 -15.85 -17.53
C VAL A 369 4.86 -16.10 -18.54
N GLY A 370 5.80 -15.16 -18.61
CA GLY A 370 6.87 -15.16 -19.62
C GLY A 370 8.16 -15.89 -19.20
N GLY A 371 8.29 -16.25 -17.93
CA GLY A 371 9.51 -16.89 -17.39
C GLY A 371 10.74 -15.98 -17.36
N VAL A 372 10.62 -14.72 -17.76
CA VAL A 372 11.72 -13.75 -17.78
C VAL A 372 11.42 -12.61 -16.79
N ARG A 373 12.32 -12.42 -15.85
CA ARG A 373 12.17 -11.35 -14.85
C ARG A 373 12.52 -9.99 -15.48
N PRO A 374 11.62 -9.00 -15.42
CA PRO A 374 11.92 -7.63 -15.82
C PRO A 374 13.06 -7.02 -14.98
N ALA A 375 13.99 -6.28 -15.61
CA ALA A 375 15.12 -5.62 -14.93
C ALA A 375 14.68 -4.67 -13.79
N ALA A 376 13.48 -4.08 -13.89
CA ALA A 376 12.91 -3.26 -12.83
C ALA A 376 12.78 -3.99 -11.49
N LEU A 377 12.75 -5.32 -11.48
CA LEU A 377 12.67 -6.16 -10.28
C LEU A 377 14.03 -6.56 -9.69
N ASP A 378 15.17 -6.22 -10.32
CA ASP A 378 16.49 -6.69 -9.86
C ASP A 378 16.81 -6.24 -8.44
N ARG A 379 16.42 -5.01 -8.08
CA ARG A 379 16.60 -4.47 -6.73
C ARG A 379 15.62 -5.03 -5.70
N CYS A 380 14.57 -5.72 -6.15
CA CYS A 380 13.47 -6.22 -5.33
C CYS A 380 13.52 -7.75 -5.19
N ASP A 381 14.55 -8.41 -5.74
CA ASP A 381 14.69 -9.87 -5.71
C ASP A 381 14.75 -10.41 -4.27
N PRO A 382 13.88 -11.36 -3.88
CA PRO A 382 13.96 -12.03 -2.59
C PRO A 382 15.32 -12.72 -2.34
N ALA A 383 16.01 -13.16 -3.39
CA ALA A 383 17.31 -13.82 -3.28
C ALA A 383 18.39 -12.97 -2.58
N ARG A 384 18.25 -11.64 -2.59
CA ARG A 384 19.23 -10.73 -1.95
C ARG A 384 19.37 -10.93 -0.43
N PHE A 385 18.35 -11.49 0.23
CA PHE A 385 18.36 -11.80 1.66
C PHE A 385 18.77 -13.24 1.96
N LEU A 386 18.66 -14.15 0.99
CA LEU A 386 18.84 -15.59 1.21
C LEU A 386 20.20 -16.11 0.70
N GLN A 387 21.00 -15.29 0.04
CA GLN A 387 22.32 -15.66 -0.47
C GLN A 387 23.39 -15.91 0.61
N GLY A 388 23.10 -15.62 1.89
CA GLY A 388 23.98 -15.87 3.04
C GLY A 388 23.68 -17.16 3.82
N ALA A 389 22.50 -17.75 3.66
CA ALA A 389 22.15 -19.04 4.26
C ALA A 389 22.70 -20.17 3.38
N ARG A 390 23.97 -20.53 3.54
CA ARG A 390 24.48 -21.82 3.06
C ARG A 390 23.58 -22.90 3.64
N ILE A 391 23.00 -23.69 2.77
CA ILE A 391 22.34 -24.95 3.13
C ILE A 391 23.40 -25.81 3.81
N GLU A 392 23.51 -25.74 5.13
CA GLU A 392 24.14 -26.78 5.92
C GLU A 392 23.13 -27.92 6.01
N GLY A 393 23.34 -28.96 5.24
CA GLY A 393 22.56 -30.18 5.27
C GLY A 393 22.24 -30.75 3.90
N ALA A 394 23.26 -31.26 3.20
CA ALA A 394 23.11 -32.27 2.16
C ALA A 394 23.35 -33.65 2.76
#